data_f48e2f72f40bf757d0b903c563d02710
#
_entry.id   f48e2f72f40bf757d0b903c563d02710
#
_cell.length_a   1.000
_cell.length_b   1.000
_cell.length_c   1.000
_cell.angle_alpha   90.00
_cell.angle_beta   90.00
_cell.angle_gamma   90.00
#
_symmetry.space_group_name_H-M   'P 1'
#
loop_
_entity.id
_entity.type
_entity.pdbx_description
1 polymer ?
#
loop_
_entity_poly.entity_id
_entity_poly.type
_entity_poly.pdbx_seq_one_letter_code
_entity_poly.pdbx_strand_id
1 'polypeptide(L)' 'MTSAAQVSLRRWLRRQLAQPLPARERLEAAVENDDPAEVRRLLAHVPFSDAQRRHVDGLLEAWEAETR' A
#
# COMPACT_ATOMS: atom_id res chain seq x y z
N MET A 1 7.39 -15.21 5.23
CA MET A 1 8.41 -14.14 5.11
C MET A 1 7.77 -12.88 4.53
N THR A 2 8.10 -11.73 5.10
CA THR A 2 7.58 -10.45 4.63
C THR A 2 8.37 -10.01 3.40
N SER A 3 7.68 -9.64 2.31
CA SER A 3 8.37 -9.20 1.10
C SER A 3 9.00 -7.82 1.29
N ALA A 4 10.10 -7.55 0.60
CA ALA A 4 10.76 -6.26 0.65
C ALA A 4 9.84 -5.14 0.12
N ALA A 5 9.07 -5.43 -0.91
CA ALA A 5 8.11 -4.48 -1.47
C ALA A 5 6.99 -4.16 -0.46
N GLN A 6 6.53 -5.15 0.29
CA GLN A 6 5.51 -4.98 1.34
C GLN A 6 6.03 -4.04 2.44
N VAL A 7 7.26 -4.25 2.90
CA VAL A 7 7.89 -3.40 3.92
C VAL A 7 8.07 -1.98 3.40
N SER A 8 8.54 -1.82 2.18
CA SER A 8 8.73 -0.51 1.54
C SER A 8 7.40 0.23 1.41
N LEU A 9 6.35 -0.47 0.98
CA LEU A 9 5.01 0.10 0.86
C LEU A 9 4.49 0.57 2.22
N ARG A 10 4.65 -0.25 3.25
CA ARG A 10 4.21 0.08 4.60
C ARG A 10 4.88 1.36 5.12
N ARG A 11 6.20 1.48 4.93
CA ARG A 11 6.95 2.67 5.33
C ARG A 11 6.50 3.90 4.56
N TRP A 12 6.35 3.75 3.25
CA TRP A 12 5.93 4.85 2.39
C TRP A 12 4.54 5.36 2.77
N LEU A 13 3.60 4.46 3.00
CA LEU A 13 2.24 4.80 3.42
C LEU A 13 2.23 5.55 4.75
N ARG A 14 3.04 5.13 5.71
CA ARG A 14 3.13 5.81 7.00
C ARG A 14 3.62 7.25 6.87
N ARG A 15 4.51 7.50 5.92
CA ARG A 15 4.99 8.87 5.65
C ARG A 15 3.93 9.72 4.96
N GLN A 16 3.25 9.16 3.97
CA GLN A 16 2.30 9.90 3.15
C GLN A 16 0.97 10.11 3.88
N LEU A 17 0.56 9.16 4.70
CA LEU A 17 -0.72 9.17 5.40
C LEU A 17 -0.55 9.57 6.87
N ALA A 18 0.15 10.69 7.10
CA ALA A 18 0.35 11.22 8.45
C ALA A 18 -0.97 11.67 9.11
N GLN A 19 -2.01 11.90 8.30
CA GLN A 19 -3.33 12.28 8.80
C GLN A 19 -4.17 11.04 9.06
N PRO A 20 -5.06 11.07 10.08
CA PRO A 20 -5.96 9.95 10.33
C PRO A 20 -6.95 9.78 9.20
N LEU A 21 -6.84 8.68 8.48
CA LEU A 21 -7.81 8.31 7.44
C LEU A 21 -8.77 7.27 8.01
N PRO A 22 -10.07 7.36 7.69
CA PRO A 22 -11.05 6.37 8.17
C PRO A 22 -10.71 4.94 7.75
N ALA A 23 -10.02 4.78 6.63
CA ALA A 23 -9.63 3.48 6.11
C ALA A 23 -8.24 3.01 6.55
N ARG A 24 -7.54 3.80 7.39
CA ARG A 24 -6.16 3.50 7.77
C ARG A 24 -6.01 2.15 8.44
N GLU A 25 -6.91 1.81 9.36
CA GLU A 25 -6.87 0.53 10.07
C GLU A 25 -7.08 -0.64 9.11
N ARG A 26 -8.01 -0.50 8.16
CA ARG A 26 -8.26 -1.51 7.14
C ARG A 26 -7.05 -1.67 6.22
N LEU A 27 -6.42 -0.56 5.88
CA LEU A 27 -5.23 -0.55 5.04
C LEU A 27 -4.07 -1.26 5.72
N GLU A 28 -3.81 -0.95 6.99
CA GLU A 28 -2.77 -1.62 7.77
C GLU A 28 -3.05 -3.12 7.92
N ALA A 29 -4.31 -3.49 8.18
CA ALA A 29 -4.71 -4.88 8.27
C ALA A 29 -4.50 -5.62 6.94
N ALA A 30 -4.83 -4.99 5.82
CA ALA A 30 -4.63 -5.59 4.49
C ALA A 30 -3.15 -5.81 4.18
N VAL A 31 -2.29 -4.88 4.58
CA VAL A 31 -0.84 -5.03 4.42
C VAL A 31 -0.33 -6.20 5.28
N GLU A 32 -0.77 -6.28 6.52
CA GLU A 32 -0.36 -7.36 7.44
C GLU A 32 -0.89 -8.72 7.00
N ASN A 33 -2.07 -8.77 6.39
CA ASN A 33 -2.66 -10.00 5.88
C ASN A 33 -2.12 -10.43 4.51
N ASP A 34 -1.12 -9.72 4.00
CA ASP A 34 -0.48 -10.02 2.72
C ASP A 34 -1.50 -10.04 1.58
N ASP A 35 -2.37 -9.03 1.55
CA ASP A 35 -3.46 -8.90 0.58
C ASP A 35 -3.28 -7.65 -0.29
N PRO A 36 -2.42 -7.72 -1.33
CA PRO A 36 -2.17 -6.55 -2.20
C PRO A 36 -3.40 -6.10 -2.99
N ALA A 37 -4.30 -7.01 -3.32
CA ALA A 37 -5.53 -6.66 -4.04
C ALA A 37 -6.42 -5.75 -3.20
N GLU A 38 -6.57 -6.04 -1.90
CA GLU A 38 -7.35 -5.21 -0.99
C GLU A 38 -6.67 -3.85 -0.76
N VAL A 39 -5.34 -3.84 -0.62
CA VAL A 39 -4.57 -2.60 -0.50
C VAL A 39 -4.80 -1.73 -1.74
N ARG A 40 -4.73 -2.31 -2.93
CA ARG A 40 -4.96 -1.59 -4.19
C ARG A 40 -6.36 -1.00 -4.23
N ARG A 41 -7.36 -1.76 -3.81
CA ARG A 41 -8.75 -1.31 -3.77
C ARG A 41 -8.94 -0.14 -2.83
N LEU A 42 -8.37 -0.21 -1.63
CA LEU A 42 -8.45 0.86 -0.63
C LEU A 42 -7.73 2.13 -1.09
N LEU A 43 -6.56 1.98 -1.70
CA LEU A 43 -5.76 3.12 -2.18
C LEU A 43 -6.37 3.81 -3.40
N ALA A 44 -7.28 3.16 -4.12
CA ALA A 44 -7.97 3.77 -5.26
C ALA A 44 -8.77 5.00 -4.85
N HIS A 45 -9.19 5.08 -3.59
CA HIS A 45 -9.98 6.20 -3.07
C HIS A 45 -9.14 7.31 -2.42
N VAL A 46 -7.83 7.14 -2.36
CA VAL A 46 -6.93 8.14 -1.77
C VAL A 46 -6.53 9.14 -2.85
N PRO A 47 -6.62 10.47 -2.58
CA PRO A 47 -6.29 11.49 -3.58
C PRO A 47 -4.78 11.71 -3.69
N PHE A 48 -4.07 10.74 -4.24
CA PHE A 48 -2.64 10.85 -4.52
C PHE A 48 -2.36 11.74 -5.73
N SER A 49 -1.19 12.41 -5.71
CA SER A 49 -0.66 13.04 -6.93
C SER A 49 -0.27 11.96 -7.94
N ASP A 50 -0.04 12.36 -9.20
CA ASP A 50 0.38 11.43 -10.24
C ASP A 50 1.70 10.74 -9.88
N ALA A 51 2.64 11.48 -9.31
CA ALA A 51 3.92 10.93 -8.87
C ALA A 51 3.75 9.91 -7.74
N GLN A 52 2.91 10.24 -6.76
CA GLN A 52 2.59 9.33 -5.65
C GLN A 52 1.89 8.07 -6.15
N ARG A 53 0.96 8.23 -7.09
CA ARG A 53 0.23 7.11 -7.69
C ARG A 53 1.17 6.15 -8.42
N ARG A 54 2.10 6.68 -9.21
CA ARG A 54 3.10 5.86 -9.92
C ARG A 54 3.99 5.10 -8.93
N HIS A 55 4.40 5.77 -7.88
CA HIS A 55 5.27 5.16 -6.87
C HIS A 55 4.56 4.00 -6.17
N VAL A 56 3.34 4.21 -5.70
CA VAL A 56 2.58 3.17 -5.00
C VAL A 56 2.20 2.02 -5.93
N ASP A 57 1.86 2.31 -7.18
CA ASP A 57 1.55 1.28 -8.17
C ASP A 57 2.77 0.38 -8.43
N GLY A 58 3.96 0.97 -8.52
CA GLY A 58 5.21 0.20 -8.66
C GLY A 58 5.46 -0.73 -7.47
N LEU A 59 5.25 -0.24 -6.26
CA LEU A 59 5.40 -1.05 -5.05
C LEU A 59 4.37 -2.20 -5.00
N LEU A 60 3.13 -1.92 -5.39
CA LEU A 60 2.08 -2.93 -5.44
C LEU A 60 2.38 -4.01 -6.47
N GLU A 61 2.85 -3.62 -7.65
CA GLU A 61 3.25 -4.58 -8.70
C GLU A 61 4.38 -5.47 -8.22
N ALA A 62 5.40 -4.92 -7.58
CA ALA A 62 6.51 -5.68 -7.04
C ALA A 62 6.03 -6.68 -5.98
N TRP A 63 5.16 -6.24 -5.10
CA TRP A 63 4.60 -7.10 -4.05
C TRP A 63 3.75 -8.23 -4.66
N GLU A 64 2.88 -7.91 -5.59
CA GLU A 64 2.06 -8.92 -6.27
C GLU A 64 2.93 -9.95 -7.00
N ALA A 65 4.01 -9.53 -7.63
CA ALA A 65 4.96 -10.42 -8.30
C ALA A 65 5.66 -11.36 -7.31
N GLU A 66 5.98 -10.87 -6.11
CA GLU A 66 6.64 -11.66 -5.07
C GLU A 66 5.70 -12.69 -4.42
N THR A 67 4.38 -12.45 -4.46
CA THR A 67 3.40 -13.34 -3.84
C THR A 67 2.82 -14.38 -4.80
N ARG A 68 3.18 -14.33 -6.05
CA ARG A 68 2.76 -15.32 -7.07
C ARG A 68 3.52 -16.63 -6.98
#